data_01fe0dc30ac149b4d8ade0ece39abe19
#
_entry.id   01fe0dc30ac149b4d8ade0ece39abe19
#
_cell.length_a   1.000
_cell.length_b   1.000
_cell.length_c   1.000
_cell.angle_alpha   90.00
_cell.angle_beta   90.00
_cell.angle_gamma   90.00
#
_symmetry.space_group_name_H-M   'P 1'
#
loop_
_entity.id
_entity.type
_entity.pdbx_description
1 polymer ?
#
loop_
_entity_poly.entity_id
_entity_poly.type
_entity_poly.pdbx_seq_one_letter_code
_entity_poly.pdbx_strand_id
1 'polypeptide(L)'
;MKTRKEFDSIGTIRVPVDKYWGASTQRSKKFFNIGDILINPIIIKSIAVIKKSAAIVHLKNKQIDRKIAKAIIKASDEIISGKLNDNFPLKVWQTG
;
A
#
# COMPACT_ATOMS: atom_id res chain seq x y z
N MET A 1 -11.87 18.42 3.61
CA MET A 1 -11.19 17.13 3.86
C MET A 1 -9.91 17.38 4.65
N LYS A 2 -9.71 16.63 5.70
CA LYS A 2 -8.47 16.71 6.45
C LYS A 2 -7.33 16.01 5.72
N THR A 3 -6.19 16.64 5.71
CA THR A 3 -4.99 16.12 5.06
C THR A 3 -3.80 16.19 6.02
N ARG A 4 -2.80 15.37 5.74
CA ARG A 4 -1.51 15.41 6.41
C ARG A 4 -0.42 15.71 5.39
N LYS A 5 0.72 16.21 5.86
CA LYS A 5 1.89 16.39 5.00
C LYS A 5 2.67 15.10 4.91
N GLU A 6 2.99 14.71 3.70
CA GLU A 6 3.92 13.63 3.40
C GLU A 6 4.97 14.14 2.42
N PHE A 7 6.10 13.48 2.33
CA PHE A 7 7.15 13.91 1.42
C PHE A 7 7.86 12.72 0.79
N ASP A 8 8.37 12.95 -0.41
CA ASP A 8 9.22 12.03 -1.14
C ASP A 8 10.42 12.81 -1.69
N SER A 9 11.22 12.21 -2.57
CA SER A 9 12.39 12.87 -3.15
C SER A 9 12.06 14.10 -4.00
N ILE A 10 10.80 14.24 -4.43
CA ILE A 10 10.34 15.38 -5.24
C ILE A 10 9.93 16.56 -4.37
N GLY A 11 9.45 16.31 -3.17
CA GLY A 11 9.01 17.36 -2.25
C GLY A 11 7.82 16.96 -1.40
N THR A 12 7.22 17.96 -0.79
CA THR A 12 6.06 17.78 0.10
C THR A 12 4.75 17.77 -0.68
N ILE A 13 3.82 16.93 -0.27
CA ILE A 13 2.47 16.86 -0.84
C ILE A 13 1.47 16.55 0.27
N ARG A 14 0.24 17.01 0.11
CA ARG A 14 -0.85 16.75 1.08
C ARG A 14 -1.55 15.45 0.71
N VAL A 15 -1.77 14.60 1.72
CA VAL A 15 -2.41 13.30 1.58
C VAL A 15 -3.62 13.22 2.52
N PRO A 16 -4.74 12.64 2.11
CA PRO A 16 -5.90 12.48 3.02
C PRO A 16 -5.49 11.71 4.29
N VAL A 17 -5.93 12.22 5.46
CA VAL A 17 -5.55 11.59 6.73
C VAL A 17 -6.16 10.20 6.93
N ASP A 18 -7.29 9.92 6.27
CA ASP A 18 -8.01 8.65 6.38
C ASP A 18 -7.49 7.56 5.45
N LYS A 19 -6.44 7.85 4.68
CA LYS A 19 -5.85 6.90 3.73
C LYS A 19 -4.43 6.53 4.13
N TYR A 20 -4.04 5.31 3.81
CA TYR A 20 -2.72 4.77 4.18
C TYR A 20 -1.62 5.06 3.16
N TRP A 21 -1.96 5.47 1.94
CA TRP A 21 -0.91 5.74 0.97
C TRP A 21 -0.11 6.98 1.34
N GLY A 22 1.10 7.06 0.81
CA GLY A 22 2.02 8.16 1.08
C GLY A 22 2.15 9.13 -0.08
N ALA A 23 3.27 9.87 -0.07
CA ALA A 23 3.53 10.95 -1.02
C ALA A 23 3.59 10.47 -2.47
N SER A 24 4.29 9.38 -2.75
CA SER A 24 4.48 8.90 -4.13
C SER A 24 3.17 8.49 -4.77
N THR A 25 2.32 7.76 -4.07
CA THR A 25 1.00 7.38 -4.57
C THR A 25 0.10 8.59 -4.77
N GLN A 26 0.12 9.55 -3.84
CA GLN A 26 -0.67 10.76 -3.98
C GLN A 26 -0.23 11.58 -5.19
N ARG A 27 1.06 11.68 -5.43
CA ARG A 27 1.62 12.39 -6.57
C ARG A 27 1.25 11.70 -7.88
N SER A 28 1.35 10.38 -7.93
CA SER A 28 0.95 9.59 -9.08
C SER A 28 -0.54 9.76 -9.39
N LYS A 29 -1.39 9.71 -8.38
CA LYS A 29 -2.82 9.94 -8.51
C LYS A 29 -3.15 11.31 -9.10
N LYS A 30 -2.42 12.33 -8.68
CA LYS A 30 -2.62 13.72 -9.13
C LYS A 30 -2.19 13.92 -10.59
N PHE A 31 -1.02 13.42 -10.96
CA PHE A 31 -0.40 13.73 -12.26
C PHE A 31 -0.69 12.70 -13.34
N PHE A 32 -1.08 11.48 -12.99
CA PHE A 32 -1.32 10.40 -13.93
C PHE A 32 -2.74 9.85 -13.82
N ASN A 33 -3.70 10.73 -13.73
CA ASN A 33 -5.11 10.36 -13.70
C ASN A 33 -5.61 10.04 -15.12
N ILE A 34 -5.12 8.92 -15.66
CA ILE A 34 -5.38 8.49 -17.03
C ILE A 34 -6.20 7.19 -17.00
N GLY A 35 -7.33 7.18 -17.74
CA GLY A 35 -8.21 6.03 -17.78
C GLY A 35 -9.11 5.90 -16.56
N ASP A 36 -9.97 4.89 -16.56
CA ASP A 36 -10.97 4.68 -15.51
C ASP A 36 -10.79 3.36 -14.77
N ILE A 37 -9.88 2.50 -15.25
CA ILE A 37 -9.71 1.16 -14.72
C ILE A 37 -8.66 1.17 -13.63
N LEU A 38 -9.06 0.85 -12.39
CA LEU A 38 -8.16 0.68 -11.27
C LEU A 38 -7.42 -0.66 -11.37
N ILE A 39 -6.33 -0.77 -10.64
CA ILE A 39 -5.62 -2.05 -10.52
C ILE A 39 -6.59 -3.09 -9.98
N ASN A 40 -6.59 -4.27 -10.60
CA ASN A 40 -7.50 -5.35 -10.22
C ASN A 40 -7.24 -5.78 -8.78
N PRO A 41 -8.28 -5.84 -7.92
CA PRO A 41 -8.13 -6.24 -6.52
C PRO A 41 -7.46 -7.59 -6.31
N ILE A 42 -7.58 -8.52 -7.27
CA ILE A 42 -6.91 -9.82 -7.15
C ILE A 42 -5.39 -9.69 -7.16
N ILE A 43 -4.84 -8.73 -7.89
CA ILE A 43 -3.39 -8.47 -7.92
C ILE A 43 -2.94 -7.96 -6.55
N ILE A 44 -3.68 -7.03 -5.98
CA ILE A 44 -3.39 -6.47 -4.65
C ILE A 44 -3.41 -7.58 -3.60
N LYS A 45 -4.46 -8.40 -3.61
CA LYS A 45 -4.62 -9.52 -2.70
C LYS A 45 -3.46 -10.52 -2.85
N SER A 46 -3.09 -10.83 -4.08
CA SER A 46 -2.00 -11.79 -4.36
C SER A 46 -0.67 -11.27 -3.83
N ILE A 47 -0.37 -9.99 -4.01
CA ILE A 47 0.85 -9.37 -3.48
C ILE A 47 0.82 -9.41 -1.94
N ALA A 48 -0.32 -9.15 -1.33
CA ALA A 48 -0.46 -9.21 0.13
C ALA A 48 -0.20 -10.64 0.66
N VAL A 49 -0.67 -11.66 -0.05
CA VAL A 49 -0.40 -13.06 0.30
C VAL A 49 1.10 -13.36 0.23
N ILE A 50 1.78 -12.87 -0.80
CA ILE A 50 3.24 -13.04 -0.94
C ILE A 50 3.96 -12.36 0.23
N LYS A 51 3.59 -11.14 0.56
CA LYS A 51 4.22 -10.39 1.67
C LYS A 51 3.98 -11.07 3.01
N LYS A 52 2.78 -11.57 3.25
CA LYS A 52 2.46 -12.32 4.46
C LYS A 52 3.31 -13.58 4.55
N SER A 53 3.39 -14.34 3.48
CA SER A 53 4.18 -15.57 3.43
C SER A 53 5.66 -15.30 3.68
N ALA A 54 6.20 -14.25 3.07
CA ALA A 54 7.59 -13.84 3.28
C ALA A 54 7.83 -13.44 4.74
N ALA A 55 6.91 -12.70 5.35
CA ALA A 55 7.04 -12.30 6.75
C ALA A 55 7.04 -13.51 7.69
N ILE A 56 6.21 -14.51 7.42
CA ILE A 56 6.15 -15.75 8.20
C ILE A 56 7.49 -16.50 8.12
N VAL A 57 8.05 -16.63 6.91
CA VAL A 57 9.34 -17.30 6.71
C VAL A 57 10.46 -16.53 7.39
N HIS A 58 10.53 -15.21 7.20
CA HIS A 58 11.56 -14.38 7.81
C HIS A 58 11.49 -14.39 9.33
N LEU A 59 10.29 -14.44 9.90
CA LEU A 59 10.11 -14.58 11.33
C LEU A 59 10.65 -15.92 11.83
N LYS A 60 10.31 -17.01 11.15
CA LYS A 60 10.75 -18.37 11.48
C LYS A 60 12.27 -18.49 11.43
N ASN A 61 12.90 -17.84 10.45
CA ASN A 61 14.35 -17.88 10.26
C ASN A 61 15.07 -16.77 11.04
N LYS A 62 14.37 -16.00 11.86
CA LYS A 62 14.93 -14.91 12.67
C LYS A 62 15.65 -13.84 11.85
N GLN A 63 15.16 -13.58 10.64
CA GLN A 63 15.75 -12.60 9.71
C GLN A 63 15.20 -11.18 9.91
N ILE A 64 14.04 -11.05 10.57
CA ILE A 64 13.45 -9.75 10.92
C ILE A 64 12.93 -9.80 12.35
N ASP A 65 12.81 -8.64 12.96
CA ASP A 65 12.29 -8.51 14.31
C ASP A 65 10.86 -9.07 14.38
N ARG A 66 10.58 -9.83 15.45
CA ARG A 66 9.26 -10.46 15.66
C ARG A 66 8.12 -9.45 15.62
N LYS A 67 8.31 -8.28 16.22
CA LYS A 67 7.29 -7.24 16.29
C LYS A 67 6.96 -6.71 14.89
N ILE A 68 8.00 -6.51 14.08
CA ILE A 68 7.85 -6.06 12.69
C ILE A 68 7.14 -7.12 11.85
N ALA A 69 7.56 -8.38 11.97
CA ALA A 69 6.94 -9.49 11.24
C ALA A 69 5.45 -9.60 11.55
N LYS A 70 5.08 -9.52 12.81
CA LYS A 70 3.67 -9.57 13.23
C LYS A 70 2.86 -8.41 12.68
N ALA A 71 3.45 -7.20 12.65
CA ALA A 71 2.78 -6.05 12.08
C ALA A 71 2.54 -6.21 10.57
N ILE A 72 3.52 -6.74 9.84
CA ILE A 72 3.39 -7.01 8.41
C ILE A 72 2.30 -8.06 8.16
N ILE A 73 2.27 -9.13 8.93
CA ILE A 73 1.26 -10.19 8.81
C ILE A 73 -0.13 -9.62 9.05
N LYS A 74 -0.30 -8.83 10.10
CA LYS A 74 -1.59 -8.20 10.42
C LYS A 74 -2.05 -7.26 9.32
N ALA A 75 -1.18 -6.40 8.82
CA ALA A 75 -1.50 -5.49 7.74
C ALA A 75 -1.86 -6.24 6.45
N SER A 76 -1.12 -7.31 6.14
CA SER A 76 -1.41 -8.17 5.00
C SER A 76 -2.78 -8.83 5.11
N ASP A 77 -3.15 -9.32 6.29
CA ASP A 77 -4.46 -9.92 6.53
C ASP A 77 -5.59 -8.90 6.34
N GLU A 78 -5.39 -7.66 6.74
CA GLU A 78 -6.38 -6.59 6.52
C GLU A 78 -6.58 -6.33 5.03
N ILE A 79 -5.50 -6.32 4.24
CA ILE A 79 -5.57 -6.17 2.79
C ILE A 79 -6.28 -7.37 2.15
N ILE A 80 -5.93 -8.57 2.54
CA ILE A 80 -6.52 -9.81 2.02
C ILE A 80 -8.03 -9.84 2.29
N SER A 81 -8.47 -9.34 3.44
CA SER A 81 -9.89 -9.28 3.79
C SER A 81 -10.72 -8.32 2.94
N GLY A 82 -10.07 -7.44 2.20
CA GLY A 82 -10.73 -6.42 1.37
C GLY A 82 -11.08 -5.13 2.11
N LYS A 83 -10.82 -5.04 3.40
CA LYS A 83 -11.13 -3.84 4.20
C LYS A 83 -10.41 -2.58 3.73
N LEU A 84 -9.26 -2.74 3.09
CA LEU A 84 -8.40 -1.63 2.67
C LEU A 84 -8.43 -1.38 1.16
N ASN A 85 -9.41 -1.92 0.45
CA ASN A 85 -9.47 -1.78 -1.02
C ASN A 85 -9.46 -0.31 -1.47
N ASP A 86 -10.06 0.59 -0.70
CA ASP A 86 -10.08 2.02 -1.02
C ASP A 86 -8.72 2.71 -0.88
N ASN A 87 -7.72 2.00 -0.38
CA ASN A 87 -6.35 2.52 -0.23
C ASN A 87 -5.45 2.21 -1.42
N PHE A 88 -6.00 1.66 -2.50
CA PHE A 88 -5.27 1.31 -3.72
C PHE A 88 -5.91 2.04 -4.92
N PRO A 89 -5.65 3.35 -5.05
CA PRO A 89 -6.38 4.21 -5.97
C PRO A 89 -5.78 4.34 -7.36
N LEU A 90 -4.64 3.69 -7.62
CA LEU A 90 -3.93 3.89 -8.88
C LEU A 90 -4.63 3.17 -10.04
N LYS A 91 -4.54 3.78 -11.21
CA LYS A 91 -5.08 3.24 -12.45
C LYS A 91 -4.18 2.14 -12.99
N VAL A 92 -4.74 1.26 -13.80
CA VAL A 92 -4.01 0.11 -14.36
C VAL A 92 -2.82 0.51 -15.23
N TRP A 93 -2.84 1.70 -15.81
CA TRP A 93 -1.79 2.19 -16.71
C TRP A 93 -0.56 2.73 -15.99
N GLN A 94 -0.60 2.83 -14.69
CA GLN A 94 0.51 3.44 -13.94
C GLN A 94 1.53 2.40 -13.53
N THR A 95 2.77 2.75 -13.68
CA THR A 95 3.90 1.97 -13.18
C THR A 95 4.37 2.56 -11.87
N GLY A 96 4.47 1.76 -10.88
CA GLY A 96 4.96 2.23 -9.59
C GLY A 96 3.99 2.22 -8.54
#